data_44c443838f4f1a4842945fcb993ea14e
#
_entry.id   44c443838f4f1a4842945fcb993ea14e
#
_cell.length_a   1.000
_cell.length_b   1.000
_cell.length_c   1.000
_cell.angle_alpha   90.00
_cell.angle_beta   90.00
_cell.angle_gamma   90.00
#
_symmetry.space_group_name_H-M   'P 1'
#
loop_
_entity.id
_entity.type
_entity.pdbx_description
1 polymer ?
#
loop_
_entity_poly.entity_id
_entity_poly.type
_entity_poly.pdbx_seq_one_letter_code
_entity_poly.pdbx_strand_id
1 'polypeptide(L)'
;VRVNTISQSPTLTTAGKGVKGLDDFLNYAELTSPLGNASAEECADYTISLFSDYTRKVTLQNLYNDGGFSNVGVSQEIIDKLKNK
;
A
#
# COMPACT_ATOMS: atom_id res chain seq x y z
N VAL A 1 -24.93 -6.01 -7.31
CA VAL A 1 -23.72 -5.23 -7.62
C VAL A 1 -22.96 -4.96 -6.32
N ARG A 2 -21.66 -5.19 -6.35
CA ARG A 2 -20.78 -4.89 -5.20
C ARG A 2 -19.88 -3.70 -5.54
N VAL A 3 -19.62 -2.87 -4.56
CA VAL A 3 -18.76 -1.70 -4.71
C VAL A 3 -17.77 -1.66 -3.54
N ASN A 4 -16.48 -1.66 -3.86
CA ASN A 4 -15.43 -1.54 -2.87
C ASN A 4 -14.36 -0.58 -3.37
N THR A 5 -13.61 0.00 -2.46
CA THR A 5 -12.40 0.76 -2.79
C THR A 5 -11.18 0.03 -2.26
N ILE A 6 -10.07 0.16 -2.95
CA ILE A 6 -8.79 -0.38 -2.50
C ILE A 6 -7.87 0.80 -2.18
N SER A 7 -7.41 0.85 -0.93
CA SER A 7 -6.40 1.81 -0.51
C SER A 7 -5.03 1.14 -0.61
N GLN A 8 -4.32 1.49 -1.67
CA GLN A 8 -3.04 0.91 -2.03
C GLN A 8 -1.90 1.65 -1.34
N SER A 9 -0.83 0.94 -1.00
CA SER A 9 0.39 1.57 -0.55
C SER A 9 1.04 2.38 -1.67
N PRO A 10 1.98 3.29 -1.34
CA PRO A 10 2.75 3.96 -2.40
C PRO A 10 3.36 2.93 -3.32
N THR A 11 3.13 3.09 -4.62
CA THR A 11 3.56 2.12 -5.63
C THR A 11 4.28 2.86 -6.74
N LEU A 12 5.46 2.37 -7.10
CA LEU A 12 6.22 2.96 -8.19
C LEU A 12 5.56 2.60 -9.52
N THR A 13 5.13 3.61 -10.25
CA THR A 13 4.57 3.47 -11.59
C THR A 13 5.25 4.46 -12.52
N THR A 14 5.08 4.29 -13.83
CA THR A 14 5.64 5.22 -14.81
C THR A 14 5.14 6.65 -14.57
N ALA A 15 3.86 6.80 -14.28
CA ALA A 15 3.28 8.12 -13.98
C ALA A 15 3.83 8.70 -12.67
N GLY A 16 4.04 7.87 -11.65
CA GLY A 16 4.54 8.29 -10.36
C GLY A 16 5.98 8.74 -10.35
N LYS A 17 6.79 8.27 -11.30
CA LYS A 17 8.23 8.61 -11.37
C LYS A 17 8.50 10.10 -11.47
N GLY A 18 7.56 10.86 -12.01
CA GLY A 18 7.71 12.30 -12.15
C GLY A 18 7.23 13.12 -10.95
N VAL A 19 6.71 12.48 -9.92
CA VAL A 19 6.15 13.16 -8.74
C VAL A 19 7.28 13.50 -7.77
N LYS A 20 7.44 14.79 -7.47
CA LYS A 20 8.46 15.26 -6.53
C LYS A 20 8.14 14.75 -5.12
N GLY A 21 9.15 14.19 -4.47
CA GLY A 21 9.02 13.67 -3.09
C GLY A 21 8.46 12.26 -3.00
N LEU A 22 8.10 11.65 -4.11
CA LEU A 22 7.56 10.28 -4.09
C LEU A 22 8.60 9.27 -3.58
N ASP A 23 9.87 9.45 -3.93
CA ASP A 23 10.93 8.53 -3.50
C ASP A 23 11.07 8.51 -1.98
N ASP A 24 11.02 9.67 -1.34
CA ASP A 24 11.09 9.76 0.12
C ASP A 24 9.88 9.08 0.76
N PHE A 25 8.71 9.29 0.21
CA PHE A 25 7.48 8.68 0.71
C PHE A 25 7.51 7.16 0.55
N LEU A 26 7.98 6.68 -0.60
CA LEU A 26 8.15 5.25 -0.84
C LEU A 26 9.10 4.62 0.16
N ASN A 27 10.23 5.26 0.42
CA ASN A 27 11.22 4.77 1.39
C ASN A 27 10.65 4.73 2.80
N TYR A 28 9.95 5.77 3.21
CA TYR A 28 9.35 5.82 4.53
C TYR A 28 8.31 4.70 4.71
N ALA A 29 7.43 4.55 3.75
CA ALA A 29 6.38 3.53 3.81
C ALA A 29 6.97 2.12 3.78
N GLU A 30 8.02 1.88 2.97
CA GLU A 30 8.68 0.58 2.90
C GLU A 30 9.27 0.17 4.26
N LEU A 31 9.91 1.10 4.95
CA LEU A 31 10.53 0.83 6.24
C LEU A 31 9.49 0.69 7.36
N THR A 32 8.39 1.42 7.25
CA THR A 32 7.37 1.47 8.29
C THR A 32 6.37 0.32 8.19
N SER A 33 6.04 -0.09 6.98
CA SER A 33 5.02 -1.11 6.76
C SER A 33 5.54 -2.50 7.12
N PRO A 34 4.83 -3.28 7.95
CA PRO A 34 5.28 -4.62 8.34
C PRO A 34 5.62 -5.55 7.17
N LEU A 35 4.89 -5.47 6.07
CA LEU A 35 5.12 -6.30 4.89
C LEU A 35 5.76 -5.52 3.74
N GLY A 36 6.17 -4.27 3.98
CA GLY A 36 6.70 -3.41 2.94
C GLY A 36 5.62 -2.86 2.01
N ASN A 37 6.04 -2.15 0.99
CA ASN A 37 5.12 -1.60 -0.01
C ASN A 37 4.61 -2.69 -0.94
N ALA A 38 3.35 -2.59 -1.35
CA ALA A 38 2.80 -3.47 -2.37
C ALA A 38 3.27 -3.03 -3.75
N SER A 39 3.53 -4.00 -4.61
CA SER A 39 3.84 -3.76 -6.02
C SER A 39 2.56 -3.56 -6.82
N ALA A 40 2.70 -3.09 -8.07
CA ALA A 40 1.58 -3.00 -8.98
C ALA A 40 0.94 -4.37 -9.23
N GLU A 41 1.76 -5.43 -9.31
CA GLU A 41 1.26 -6.79 -9.48
C GLU A 41 0.43 -7.23 -8.28
N GLU A 42 0.88 -6.91 -7.08
CA GLU A 42 0.14 -7.26 -5.86
C GLU A 42 -1.19 -6.52 -5.77
N CYS A 43 -1.24 -5.27 -6.27
CA CYS A 43 -2.50 -4.55 -6.38
C CYS A 43 -3.44 -5.25 -7.36
N ALA A 44 -2.92 -5.68 -8.51
CA ALA A 44 -3.70 -6.42 -9.50
C ALA A 44 -4.22 -7.74 -8.94
N ASP A 45 -3.38 -8.48 -8.22
CA ASP A 45 -3.78 -9.75 -7.60
C ASP A 45 -4.93 -9.56 -6.63
N TYR A 46 -4.84 -8.54 -5.78
CA TYR A 46 -5.92 -8.26 -4.84
C TYR A 46 -7.20 -7.86 -5.57
N THR A 47 -7.09 -7.03 -6.61
CA THR A 47 -8.23 -6.61 -7.41
C THR A 47 -8.94 -7.81 -8.03
N ILE A 48 -8.17 -8.75 -8.59
CA ILE A 48 -8.73 -9.97 -9.17
C ILE A 48 -9.48 -10.79 -8.12
N SER A 49 -8.94 -10.89 -6.91
CA SER A 49 -9.61 -11.65 -5.84
C SER A 49 -10.99 -11.08 -5.50
N LEU A 50 -11.19 -9.77 -5.68
CA LEU A 50 -12.47 -9.12 -5.42
C LEU A 50 -13.51 -9.40 -6.50
N PHE A 51 -13.10 -9.93 -7.65
CA PHE A 51 -14.04 -10.37 -8.69
C PHE A 51 -14.39 -11.85 -8.55
N SER A 52 -13.79 -12.56 -7.60
CA SER A 52 -14.02 -13.99 -7.42
C SER A 52 -15.24 -14.25 -6.53
N ASP A 53 -15.75 -15.47 -6.60
CA ASP A 53 -16.87 -15.91 -5.74
C ASP A 53 -16.45 -16.03 -4.26
N TYR A 54 -15.15 -16.08 -3.99
CA TYR A 54 -14.65 -16.14 -2.61
C TYR A 54 -14.95 -14.86 -1.83
N THR A 55 -15.18 -13.75 -2.53
CA THR A 55 -15.46 -12.45 -1.90
C THR A 55 -16.88 -11.97 -2.19
N ARG A 56 -17.79 -12.87 -2.51
CA ARG A 56 -19.15 -12.50 -2.98
C ARG A 56 -19.98 -11.71 -1.97
N LYS A 57 -19.60 -11.70 -0.70
CA LYS A 57 -20.29 -10.94 0.35
C LYS A 57 -19.53 -9.69 0.79
N VAL A 58 -18.44 -9.35 0.10
CA VAL A 58 -17.65 -8.14 0.41
C VAL A 58 -18.18 -6.99 -0.43
N THR A 59 -18.74 -5.98 0.23
CA THR A 59 -19.22 -4.77 -0.45
C THR A 59 -19.21 -3.60 0.52
N LEU A 60 -19.15 -2.39 -0.02
CA LEU A 60 -19.18 -1.13 0.73
C LEU A 60 -17.99 -1.02 1.70
N GLN A 61 -16.86 -1.62 1.33
CA GLN A 61 -15.66 -1.61 2.15
C GLN A 61 -14.57 -0.77 1.52
N ASN A 62 -13.76 -0.15 2.38
CA ASN A 62 -12.47 0.38 1.99
C ASN A 62 -11.42 -0.65 2.41
N LEU A 63 -10.79 -1.29 1.43
CA LEU A 63 -9.90 -2.42 1.67
C LEU A 63 -8.45 -1.96 1.51
N TYR A 64 -7.66 -2.15 2.56
CA TYR A 64 -6.26 -1.76 2.56
C TYR A 64 -5.40 -2.86 1.95
N ASN A 65 -4.49 -2.45 1.07
CA ASN A 65 -3.47 -3.33 0.49
C ASN A 65 -2.14 -2.57 0.55
N ASP A 66 -1.66 -2.36 1.77
CA ASP A 66 -0.57 -1.44 2.07
C ASP A 66 0.50 -2.03 2.97
N GLY A 67 0.55 -3.36 3.07
CA GLY A 67 1.54 -4.02 3.90
C GLY A 67 1.38 -3.75 5.39
N GLY A 68 0.23 -3.21 5.81
CA GLY A 68 -0.05 -2.88 7.19
C GLY A 68 0.23 -1.42 7.59
N PHE A 69 0.66 -0.59 6.63
CA PHE A 69 1.06 0.79 6.89
C PHE A 69 -0.01 1.59 7.65
N SER A 70 -1.28 1.44 7.29
CA SER A 70 -2.37 2.21 7.90
C SER A 70 -2.59 1.91 9.38
N ASN A 71 -2.03 0.82 9.88
CA ASN A 71 -2.23 0.37 11.26
C ASN A 71 -0.96 0.47 12.13
N VAL A 72 0.08 1.14 11.65
CA VAL A 72 1.31 1.32 12.42
C VAL A 72 1.43 2.76 12.89
N GLY A 73 2.14 2.93 14.02
CA GLY A 73 2.41 4.25 14.56
C GLY A 73 3.80 4.73 14.18
N VAL A 74 4.19 5.85 14.76
CA VAL A 74 5.54 6.39 14.59
C VAL A 74 6.54 5.56 15.40
N SER A 75 7.67 5.20 14.79
CA SER A 75 8.75 4.46 15.46
C SER A 75 10.03 5.26 15.38
N GLN A 76 10.68 5.44 16.52
CA GLN A 76 11.98 6.12 16.58
C GLN A 76 13.03 5.34 15.79
N GLU A 77 12.96 4.01 15.85
CA GLU A 77 13.89 3.16 15.11
C GLU A 77 13.81 3.42 13.59
N ILE A 78 12.60 3.56 13.07
CA ILE A 78 12.40 3.84 11.63
C ILE A 78 12.92 5.24 11.30
N ILE A 79 12.65 6.23 12.14
CA ILE A 79 13.13 7.59 11.94
C ILE A 79 14.66 7.60 11.90
N ASP A 80 15.31 6.87 12.80
CA ASP A 80 16.77 6.79 12.86
C ASP A 80 17.35 6.15 11.60
N LYS A 81 16.70 5.10 11.10
CA LYS A 81 17.11 4.46 9.85
C LYS A 81 17.01 5.41 8.66
N LEU A 82 15.99 6.24 8.62
CA LEU A 82 15.82 7.22 7.56
C LEU A 82 16.89 8.30 7.60
N LYS A 83 17.28 8.73 8.79
CA LYS A 83 18.33 9.76 8.96
C LYS A 83 19.70 9.29 8.50
N ASN A 84 19.93 7.97 8.56
CA ASN A 84 21.22 7.37 8.24
C ASN A 84 21.33 6.92 6.78
N LYS A 85 20.38 7.27 5.96
CA LYS A 85 20.42 6.97 4.52
C LYS A 85 21.19 7.97 3.72
#